data_85d29df13ceaa0f42c651f3e2ceba2e4
#
_entry.id   85d29df13ceaa0f42c651f3e2ceba2e4
#
_cell.length_a   1.000
_cell.length_b   1.000
_cell.length_c   1.000
_cell.angle_alpha   90.00
_cell.angle_beta   90.00
_cell.angle_gamma   90.00
#
_symmetry.space_group_name_H-M   'P 1'
#
loop_
_entity.id
_entity.type
_entity.pdbx_description
1 polymer ?
#
loop_
_entity_poly.entity_id
_entity_poly.type
_entity_poly.pdbx_seq_one_letter_code
_entity_poly.pdbx_strand_id
1 'polypeptide(L)'
;MRHIKFMTASMLIAAGLSSCNLFGQKDTMKMQSSERTVETKNLLINLGTIHQKGFMFGHHDDPVYGIGWEGDADRSDVKSVCGDYPAVMSFDLGRIELGGDKNLDKVPFDKIRREILAQYERGGMVSLSWHVDNPLTGKDSWDVSDTTVVASVLSGGANHQKFLGWLDKVADFMNSLTTDKGVKVPVLFRPWHEHSGSWFWWGQNLCTATQYKALWKMTYDRMQEKGVNNLLYAYSPGTEPQTV
;
A
#
# COMPACT_ATOMS: atom_id res chain seq x y z
N MET A 1 7.72 -0.58 -33.38
CA MET A 1 8.35 -0.97 -32.11
C MET A 1 9.67 -0.22 -31.97
N ARG A 2 9.75 0.78 -31.12
CA ARG A 2 10.98 1.52 -30.85
C ARG A 2 11.33 1.33 -29.38
N HIS A 3 12.43 0.62 -29.14
CA HIS A 3 13.03 0.49 -27.82
C HIS A 3 13.59 1.85 -27.38
N ILE A 4 13.06 2.42 -26.33
CA ILE A 4 13.64 3.61 -25.68
C ILE A 4 14.67 3.12 -24.67
N LYS A 5 15.95 3.25 -25.01
CA LYS A 5 17.07 3.06 -24.07
C LYS A 5 17.19 4.32 -23.21
N PHE A 6 17.09 4.17 -21.90
CA PHE A 6 17.38 5.24 -20.97
C PHE A 6 18.89 5.37 -20.78
N MET A 7 19.44 6.51 -21.21
CA MET A 7 20.79 6.97 -20.86
C MET A 7 20.73 7.70 -19.51
N THR A 8 21.58 7.28 -18.59
CA THR A 8 21.87 7.97 -17.33
C THR A 8 22.66 9.25 -17.63
N ALA A 9 22.08 10.39 -17.33
CA ALA A 9 22.78 11.66 -17.27
C ALA A 9 22.69 12.21 -15.84
N SER A 10 23.84 12.25 -15.17
CA SER A 10 24.01 12.99 -13.91
C SER A 10 24.09 14.48 -14.24
N MET A 11 23.21 15.29 -13.66
CA MET A 11 23.34 16.74 -13.71
C MET A 11 23.17 17.31 -12.30
N LEU A 12 24.28 17.82 -11.76
CA LEU A 12 24.28 18.69 -10.58
C LEU A 12 23.61 20.03 -10.95
N ILE A 13 22.63 20.42 -10.15
CA ILE A 13 22.22 21.82 -10.11
C ILE A 13 22.19 22.26 -8.64
N ALA A 14 23.11 23.15 -8.31
CA ALA A 14 23.07 23.98 -7.12
C ALA A 14 22.26 25.23 -7.45
N ALA A 15 21.36 25.65 -6.57
CA ALA A 15 21.17 27.06 -6.27
C ALA A 15 19.94 27.36 -5.39
N GLY A 16 20.14 28.26 -4.48
CA GLY A 16 19.19 29.34 -4.15
C GLY A 16 18.31 29.12 -2.92
N LEU A 17 18.81 29.56 -1.78
CA LEU A 17 18.08 29.82 -0.54
C LEU A 17 17.04 30.93 -0.73
N SER A 18 15.79 30.66 -0.43
CA SER A 18 14.88 31.68 0.07
C SER A 18 14.07 31.12 1.25
N SER A 19 14.30 31.74 2.39
CA SER A 19 13.78 31.37 3.68
C SER A 19 12.33 31.83 3.85
N CYS A 20 11.42 30.90 4.12
CA CYS A 20 10.20 31.18 4.86
C CYS A 20 9.98 30.07 5.89
N ASN A 21 10.02 30.44 7.15
CA ASN A 21 9.86 29.57 8.32
C ASN A 21 8.44 28.99 8.40
N LEU A 22 8.33 27.69 8.25
CA LEU A 22 7.24 26.90 8.77
C LEU A 22 7.87 25.77 9.61
N PHE A 23 8.05 26.09 10.89
CA PHE A 23 8.55 25.15 11.89
C PHE A 23 7.56 24.00 12.09
N GLY A 24 8.02 22.77 11.97
CA GLY A 24 7.33 21.55 12.34
C GLY A 24 7.09 20.53 11.22
N GLN A 25 6.89 20.96 9.97
CA GLN A 25 6.61 20.05 8.85
C GLN A 25 7.85 19.59 8.05
N LYS A 26 8.96 20.31 8.14
CA LYS A 26 10.19 19.99 7.38
C LYS A 26 10.97 18.78 7.94
N ASP A 27 10.94 18.57 9.26
CA ASP A 27 11.77 17.51 9.86
C ASP A 27 11.14 16.12 9.69
N THR A 28 9.82 15.99 9.75
CA THR A 28 9.12 14.73 9.49
C THR A 28 9.22 14.29 8.03
N MET A 29 9.10 15.21 7.08
CA MET A 29 9.28 14.90 5.65
C MET A 29 10.73 14.54 5.30
N LYS A 30 11.73 15.12 5.98
CA LYS A 30 13.14 14.87 5.72
C LYS A 30 13.59 13.50 6.26
N MET A 31 13.08 13.06 7.40
CA MET A 31 13.31 11.70 7.94
C MET A 31 12.70 10.63 7.03
N GLN A 32 11.46 10.85 6.56
CA GLN A 32 10.74 9.90 5.71
C GLN A 32 11.42 9.65 4.35
N SER A 33 12.10 10.64 3.78
CA SER A 33 12.78 10.53 2.49
C SER A 33 14.16 9.87 2.57
N SER A 34 14.81 9.84 3.73
CA SER A 34 16.17 9.33 3.88
C SER A 34 16.24 7.81 4.05
N GLU A 35 15.16 7.17 4.49
CA GLU A 35 15.11 5.73 4.79
C GLU A 35 14.57 4.86 3.64
N ARG A 36 13.88 5.45 2.66
CA ARG A 36 13.33 4.72 1.52
C ARG A 36 14.41 4.19 0.59
N THR A 37 14.15 3.02 -0.03
CA THR A 37 15.02 2.49 -1.09
C THR A 37 15.11 3.46 -2.27
N VAL A 38 16.14 3.31 -3.09
CA VAL A 38 16.32 4.13 -4.31
C VAL A 38 15.14 3.94 -5.26
N GLU A 39 14.66 2.71 -5.42
CA GLU A 39 13.52 2.35 -6.25
C GLU A 39 12.24 3.02 -5.78
N THR A 40 12.01 3.07 -4.45
CA THR A 40 10.83 3.75 -3.89
C THR A 40 10.89 5.27 -4.07
N LYS A 41 12.07 5.87 -3.97
CA LYS A 41 12.28 7.30 -4.28
C LYS A 41 12.05 7.58 -5.76
N ASN A 42 12.54 6.71 -6.63
CA ASN A 42 12.34 6.82 -8.08
C ASN A 42 10.85 6.68 -8.45
N LEU A 43 10.12 5.74 -7.83
CA LEU A 43 8.67 5.63 -8.03
C LEU A 43 7.96 6.94 -7.67
N LEU A 44 8.28 7.56 -6.54
CA LEU A 44 7.68 8.84 -6.14
C LEU A 44 7.95 9.96 -7.16
N ILE A 45 9.18 10.06 -7.66
CA ILE A 45 9.58 11.04 -8.69
C ILE A 45 8.80 10.76 -9.99
N ASN A 46 8.73 9.50 -10.41
CA ASN A 46 8.05 9.09 -11.64
C ASN A 46 6.55 9.39 -11.58
N LEU A 47 5.89 9.14 -10.45
CA LEU A 47 4.48 9.50 -10.26
C LEU A 47 4.26 11.00 -10.44
N GLY A 48 5.15 11.84 -9.89
CA GLY A 48 5.11 13.29 -10.09
C GLY A 48 5.31 13.73 -11.54
N THR A 49 5.97 12.92 -12.36
CA THR A 49 6.20 13.21 -13.79
C THR A 49 5.07 12.66 -14.67
N ILE A 50 4.58 11.47 -14.38
CA ILE A 50 3.56 10.78 -15.19
C ILE A 50 2.25 11.56 -15.20
N HIS A 51 1.81 12.09 -14.05
CA HIS A 51 0.54 12.82 -13.94
C HIS A 51 0.48 14.06 -14.85
N GLN A 52 1.61 14.61 -15.25
CA GLN A 52 1.69 15.74 -16.21
C GLN A 52 1.49 15.30 -17.66
N LYS A 53 1.60 14.00 -17.94
CA LYS A 53 1.55 13.43 -19.30
C LYS A 53 0.31 12.60 -19.57
N GLY A 54 -0.39 12.16 -18.52
CA GLY A 54 -1.56 11.31 -18.64
C GLY A 54 -1.88 10.58 -17.34
N PHE A 55 -2.45 9.40 -17.47
CA PHE A 55 -2.81 8.52 -16.35
C PHE A 55 -2.32 7.10 -16.62
N MET A 56 -2.21 6.31 -15.53
CA MET A 56 -1.94 4.88 -15.61
C MET A 56 -3.25 4.11 -15.40
N PHE A 57 -3.58 3.22 -16.33
CA PHE A 57 -4.70 2.29 -16.13
C PHE A 57 -4.29 1.21 -15.13
N GLY A 58 -5.16 0.93 -14.16
CA GLY A 58 -4.95 -0.08 -13.13
C GLY A 58 -6.07 -1.12 -13.09
N HIS A 59 -5.73 -2.34 -12.66
CA HIS A 59 -6.70 -3.40 -12.44
C HIS A 59 -6.35 -4.18 -11.16
N HIS A 60 -7.39 -4.51 -10.40
CA HIS A 60 -7.24 -5.30 -9.17
C HIS A 60 -7.25 -6.78 -9.51
N ASP A 61 -6.31 -7.54 -8.93
CA ASP A 61 -6.14 -9.00 -9.11
C ASP A 61 -6.07 -9.50 -10.57
N ASP A 62 -5.75 -8.63 -11.53
CA ASP A 62 -5.78 -8.91 -12.96
C ASP A 62 -5.06 -10.21 -13.39
N PRO A 63 -3.87 -10.56 -12.85
CA PRO A 63 -3.16 -11.78 -13.26
C PRO A 63 -3.52 -13.00 -12.39
N VAL A 64 -4.56 -12.92 -11.57
CA VAL A 64 -4.90 -13.96 -10.58
C VAL A 64 -6.18 -14.68 -10.94
N TYR A 65 -7.21 -13.92 -11.26
CA TYR A 65 -8.49 -14.40 -11.77
C TYR A 65 -9.14 -13.35 -12.65
N GLY A 66 -10.11 -13.78 -13.46
CA GLY A 66 -10.86 -12.90 -14.35
C GLY A 66 -12.14 -13.56 -14.83
N ILE A 67 -12.69 -13.09 -15.94
CA ILE A 67 -13.96 -13.57 -16.47
C ILE A 67 -13.82 -15.01 -16.95
N GLY A 68 -14.35 -15.95 -16.15
CA GLY A 68 -14.38 -17.38 -16.49
C GLY A 68 -13.05 -18.11 -16.32
N TRP A 69 -12.11 -17.57 -15.54
CA TRP A 69 -10.84 -18.23 -15.23
C TRP A 69 -10.31 -17.84 -13.84
N GLU A 70 -9.52 -18.75 -13.24
CA GLU A 70 -8.84 -18.54 -11.98
C GLU A 70 -7.50 -19.30 -11.98
N GLY A 71 -6.43 -18.65 -11.60
CA GLY A 71 -5.14 -19.29 -11.35
C GLY A 71 -4.31 -19.61 -12.60
N ASP A 72 -4.80 -19.35 -13.81
CA ASP A 72 -4.08 -19.60 -15.05
C ASP A 72 -2.74 -18.83 -15.08
N ALA A 73 -1.70 -19.47 -15.61
CA ALA A 73 -0.40 -18.82 -15.77
C ALA A 73 -0.43 -17.78 -16.90
N ASP A 74 0.26 -16.64 -16.68
CA ASP A 74 0.45 -15.57 -17.68
C ASP A 74 -0.83 -15.02 -18.30
N ARG A 75 -1.96 -15.19 -17.65
CA ARG A 75 -3.26 -14.72 -18.08
C ARG A 75 -3.63 -13.40 -17.44
N SER A 76 -4.25 -12.54 -18.21
CA SER A 76 -4.77 -11.22 -17.82
C SER A 76 -5.90 -10.86 -18.77
N ASP A 77 -7.04 -10.44 -18.20
CA ASP A 77 -8.16 -9.96 -19.02
C ASP A 77 -7.79 -8.66 -19.74
N VAL A 78 -7.02 -7.78 -19.08
CA VAL A 78 -6.52 -6.54 -19.71
C VAL A 78 -5.60 -6.87 -20.87
N LYS A 79 -4.63 -7.76 -20.68
CA LYS A 79 -3.71 -8.18 -21.74
C LYS A 79 -4.44 -8.84 -22.92
N SER A 80 -5.49 -9.59 -22.66
CA SER A 80 -6.29 -10.24 -23.73
C SER A 80 -7.01 -9.22 -24.61
N VAL A 81 -7.31 -8.02 -24.09
CA VAL A 81 -8.01 -6.95 -24.81
C VAL A 81 -7.03 -6.00 -25.51
N CYS A 82 -5.97 -5.56 -24.85
CA CYS A 82 -5.07 -4.52 -25.38
C CYS A 82 -3.65 -5.01 -25.70
N GLY A 83 -3.33 -6.27 -25.47
CA GLY A 83 -2.03 -6.87 -25.79
C GLY A 83 -0.95 -6.66 -24.74
N ASP A 84 -1.26 -5.95 -23.62
CA ASP A 84 -0.31 -5.70 -22.54
C ASP A 84 -1.00 -5.73 -21.17
N TYR A 85 -0.23 -5.89 -20.11
CA TYR A 85 -0.71 -5.84 -18.74
C TYR A 85 -1.08 -4.42 -18.31
N PRO A 86 -1.97 -4.24 -17.31
CA PRO A 86 -2.25 -2.93 -16.75
C PRO A 86 -0.98 -2.29 -16.17
N ALA A 87 -0.85 -0.97 -16.31
CA ALA A 87 0.30 -0.23 -15.78
C ALA A 87 0.38 -0.27 -14.24
N VAL A 88 -0.77 -0.41 -13.56
CA VAL A 88 -0.88 -0.58 -12.11
C VAL A 88 -1.60 -1.89 -11.82
N MET A 89 -0.97 -2.78 -11.07
CA MET A 89 -1.63 -3.94 -10.49
C MET A 89 -1.88 -3.72 -9.02
N SER A 90 -3.07 -4.08 -8.58
CA SER A 90 -3.49 -3.98 -7.19
C SER A 90 -3.85 -5.35 -6.64
N PHE A 91 -3.53 -5.59 -5.36
CA PHE A 91 -3.93 -6.80 -4.63
C PHE A 91 -4.37 -6.41 -3.22
N ASP A 92 -5.06 -7.32 -2.53
CA ASP A 92 -5.45 -7.14 -1.14
C ASP A 92 -4.73 -8.10 -0.20
N LEU A 93 -4.37 -7.61 0.99
CA LEU A 93 -3.71 -8.40 2.04
C LEU A 93 -4.65 -8.90 3.14
N GLY A 94 -5.97 -8.68 3.00
CA GLY A 94 -6.94 -9.12 4.01
C GLY A 94 -6.77 -10.59 4.38
N ARG A 95 -6.83 -10.90 5.68
CA ARG A 95 -6.57 -12.19 6.31
C ARG A 95 -5.11 -12.63 6.42
N ILE A 96 -4.13 -11.85 5.92
CA ILE A 96 -2.72 -12.14 6.18
C ILE A 96 -2.43 -12.15 7.70
N GLU A 97 -3.12 -11.29 8.43
CA GLU A 97 -3.07 -11.19 9.89
C GLU A 97 -3.46 -12.47 10.61
N LEU A 98 -4.28 -13.32 10.00
CA LEU A 98 -4.70 -14.60 10.56
C LEU A 98 -3.64 -15.69 10.36
N GLY A 99 -2.67 -15.50 9.45
CA GLY A 99 -1.58 -16.43 9.20
C GLY A 99 -1.97 -17.61 8.29
N GLY A 100 -3.06 -17.48 7.54
CA GLY A 100 -3.42 -18.41 6.47
C GLY A 100 -2.57 -18.21 5.22
N ASP A 101 -2.77 -19.06 4.23
CA ASP A 101 -2.04 -19.04 2.96
C ASP A 101 -2.74 -18.22 1.86
N LYS A 102 -3.97 -17.76 2.10
CA LYS A 102 -4.83 -17.05 1.15
C LYS A 102 -5.43 -15.79 1.74
N ASN A 103 -5.63 -14.79 0.88
CA ASN A 103 -6.34 -13.57 1.25
C ASN A 103 -7.87 -13.79 1.33
N LEU A 104 -8.61 -12.70 1.58
CA LEU A 104 -10.08 -12.73 1.69
C LEU A 104 -10.78 -13.20 0.39
N ASP A 105 -10.17 -12.98 -0.77
CA ASP A 105 -10.66 -13.40 -2.09
C ASP A 105 -10.16 -14.78 -2.50
N LYS A 106 -9.58 -15.53 -1.53
CA LYS A 106 -9.04 -16.88 -1.69
C LYS A 106 -7.78 -16.94 -2.58
N VAL A 107 -7.17 -15.82 -2.86
CA VAL A 107 -5.93 -15.74 -3.63
C VAL A 107 -4.74 -16.12 -2.73
N PRO A 108 -3.89 -17.07 -3.16
CA PRO A 108 -2.71 -17.45 -2.40
C PRO A 108 -1.72 -16.29 -2.29
N PHE A 109 -1.20 -15.99 -1.08
CA PHE A 109 -0.20 -14.93 -0.86
C PHE A 109 1.08 -15.17 -1.66
N ASP A 110 1.48 -16.42 -1.86
CA ASP A 110 2.61 -16.75 -2.74
C ASP A 110 2.36 -16.36 -4.21
N LYS A 111 1.11 -16.50 -4.70
CA LYS A 111 0.77 -16.04 -6.04
C LYS A 111 0.80 -14.52 -6.10
N ILE A 112 0.21 -13.83 -5.14
CA ILE A 112 0.27 -12.36 -5.04
C ILE A 112 1.73 -11.89 -5.07
N ARG A 113 2.59 -12.50 -4.27
CA ARG A 113 4.03 -12.17 -4.24
C ARG A 113 4.68 -12.36 -5.60
N ARG A 114 4.48 -13.49 -6.28
CA ARG A 114 5.05 -13.74 -7.62
C ARG A 114 4.59 -12.71 -8.65
N GLU A 115 3.30 -12.38 -8.65
CA GLU A 115 2.74 -11.40 -9.59
C GLU A 115 3.25 -9.98 -9.33
N ILE A 116 3.48 -9.62 -8.06
CA ILE A 116 4.12 -8.36 -7.69
C ILE A 116 5.54 -8.28 -8.25
N LEU A 117 6.34 -9.33 -8.09
CA LEU A 117 7.70 -9.38 -8.63
C LEU A 117 7.69 -9.30 -10.17
N ALA A 118 6.80 -10.05 -10.81
CA ALA A 118 6.64 -10.02 -12.26
C ALA A 118 6.17 -8.65 -12.77
N GLN A 119 5.26 -7.97 -12.06
CA GLN A 119 4.82 -6.62 -12.41
C GLN A 119 5.96 -5.61 -12.33
N TYR A 120 6.79 -5.69 -11.31
CA TYR A 120 7.97 -4.86 -11.18
C TYR A 120 8.97 -5.10 -12.34
N GLU A 121 9.23 -6.36 -12.70
CA GLU A 121 10.13 -6.71 -13.81
C GLU A 121 9.59 -6.19 -15.16
N ARG A 122 8.28 -6.11 -15.33
CA ARG A 122 7.63 -5.48 -16.50
C ARG A 122 7.73 -3.95 -16.50
N GLY A 123 8.19 -3.34 -15.39
CA GLY A 123 8.25 -1.88 -15.23
C GLY A 123 6.94 -1.24 -14.79
N GLY A 124 5.96 -2.05 -14.37
CA GLY A 124 4.68 -1.59 -13.85
C GLY A 124 4.73 -1.24 -12.36
N MET A 125 3.66 -0.62 -11.89
CA MET A 125 3.47 -0.21 -10.50
C MET A 125 2.60 -1.23 -9.76
N VAL A 126 2.84 -1.36 -8.45
CA VAL A 126 2.06 -2.20 -7.55
C VAL A 126 1.39 -1.36 -6.47
N SER A 127 0.11 -1.65 -6.21
CA SER A 127 -0.65 -1.13 -5.07
C SER A 127 -1.15 -2.28 -4.20
N LEU A 128 -1.13 -2.10 -2.89
CA LEU A 128 -1.66 -3.06 -1.92
C LEU A 128 -2.65 -2.38 -0.99
N SER A 129 -3.86 -2.91 -0.90
CA SER A 129 -4.84 -2.61 0.16
C SER A 129 -4.79 -3.66 1.27
N TRP A 130 -5.50 -3.41 2.36
CA TRP A 130 -5.60 -4.36 3.47
C TRP A 130 -6.98 -4.26 4.12
N HIS A 131 -7.86 -5.18 3.74
CA HIS A 131 -9.15 -5.38 4.39
C HIS A 131 -8.98 -6.26 5.64
N VAL A 132 -8.37 -5.67 6.67
CA VAL A 132 -8.06 -6.38 7.91
C VAL A 132 -9.33 -6.74 8.68
N ASP A 133 -9.41 -7.98 9.17
CA ASP A 133 -10.50 -8.44 10.01
C ASP A 133 -10.64 -7.59 11.27
N ASN A 134 -11.83 -7.57 11.87
CA ASN A 134 -12.11 -6.81 13.09
C ASN A 134 -11.37 -7.44 14.28
N PRO A 135 -10.37 -6.78 14.89
CA PRO A 135 -9.55 -7.37 15.94
C PRO A 135 -10.29 -7.57 17.27
N LEU A 136 -11.38 -6.84 17.48
CA LEU A 136 -12.21 -6.94 18.70
C LEU A 136 -13.21 -8.08 18.63
N THR A 137 -13.92 -8.19 17.50
CA THR A 137 -15.00 -9.18 17.34
C THR A 137 -14.55 -10.47 16.68
N GLY A 138 -13.43 -10.45 15.94
CA GLY A 138 -12.94 -11.58 15.15
C GLY A 138 -13.72 -11.82 13.86
N LYS A 139 -14.60 -10.90 13.47
CA LYS A 139 -15.31 -10.91 12.18
C LYS A 139 -14.50 -10.14 11.12
N ASP A 140 -15.08 -9.99 9.94
CA ASP A 140 -14.45 -9.31 8.83
C ASP A 140 -14.35 -7.77 9.01
N SER A 141 -13.75 -7.10 8.04
CA SER A 141 -13.56 -5.64 8.03
C SER A 141 -14.87 -4.84 7.99
N TRP A 142 -15.96 -5.43 7.51
CA TRP A 142 -17.30 -4.81 7.44
C TRP A 142 -18.09 -4.91 8.74
N ASP A 143 -17.56 -5.57 9.77
CA ASP A 143 -18.24 -5.58 11.07
C ASP A 143 -18.09 -4.26 11.80
N VAL A 144 -19.10 -3.41 11.66
CA VAL A 144 -19.24 -2.09 12.28
C VAL A 144 -20.10 -2.09 13.54
N SER A 145 -20.32 -3.26 14.15
CA SER A 145 -21.20 -3.43 15.30
C SER A 145 -20.68 -2.78 16.58
N ASP A 146 -19.39 -2.42 16.64
CA ASP A 146 -18.76 -1.82 17.81
C ASP A 146 -17.90 -0.62 17.41
N THR A 147 -18.11 0.54 18.02
CA THR A 147 -17.36 1.78 17.75
C THR A 147 -16.08 1.90 18.57
N THR A 148 -15.77 0.93 19.43
CA THR A 148 -14.56 0.93 20.26
C THR A 148 -13.38 0.18 19.63
N VAL A 149 -13.56 -0.41 18.45
CA VAL A 149 -12.54 -1.23 17.78
C VAL A 149 -11.22 -0.49 17.60
N VAL A 150 -11.26 0.73 17.03
CA VAL A 150 -10.04 1.53 16.84
C VAL A 150 -9.38 1.85 18.18
N ALA A 151 -10.14 2.27 19.20
CA ALA A 151 -9.61 2.51 20.53
C ALA A 151 -8.94 1.27 21.13
N SER A 152 -9.50 0.08 20.89
CA SER A 152 -8.99 -1.17 21.43
C SER A 152 -7.61 -1.57 20.87
N VAL A 153 -7.25 -1.14 19.66
CA VAL A 153 -5.95 -1.45 19.03
C VAL A 153 -4.87 -0.39 19.29
N LEU A 154 -5.26 0.81 19.71
CA LEU A 154 -4.30 1.87 20.01
C LEU A 154 -3.54 1.59 21.33
N SER A 155 -2.47 2.35 21.58
CA SER A 155 -1.68 2.20 22.81
C SER A 155 -2.54 2.27 24.05
N GLY A 156 -2.40 1.28 24.95
CA GLY A 156 -3.24 1.09 26.13
C GLY A 156 -4.55 0.34 25.89
N GLY A 157 -4.93 0.07 24.64
CA GLY A 157 -6.12 -0.73 24.32
C GLY A 157 -5.89 -2.24 24.51
N ALA A 158 -6.97 -2.98 24.77
CA ALA A 158 -6.91 -4.41 25.07
C ALA A 158 -6.39 -5.28 23.92
N ASN A 159 -6.58 -4.84 22.67
CA ASN A 159 -6.13 -5.55 21.48
C ASN A 159 -4.80 -5.00 20.89
N HIS A 160 -4.14 -4.06 21.57
CA HIS A 160 -2.93 -3.39 21.05
C HIS A 160 -1.83 -4.38 20.66
N GLN A 161 -1.46 -5.28 21.56
CA GLN A 161 -0.40 -6.26 21.28
C GLN A 161 -0.77 -7.26 20.19
N LYS A 162 -2.02 -7.73 20.18
CA LYS A 162 -2.55 -8.56 19.09
C LYS A 162 -2.40 -7.85 17.74
N PHE A 163 -2.79 -6.58 17.69
CA PHE A 163 -2.78 -5.80 16.45
C PHE A 163 -1.36 -5.46 15.99
N LEU A 164 -0.43 -5.21 16.89
CA LEU A 164 1.00 -5.10 16.53
C LEU A 164 1.51 -6.38 15.87
N GLY A 165 1.14 -7.56 16.39
CA GLY A 165 1.46 -8.84 15.76
C GLY A 165 0.84 -9.01 14.36
N TRP A 166 -0.32 -8.42 14.10
CA TRP A 166 -0.95 -8.37 12.78
C TRP A 166 -0.19 -7.47 11.82
N LEU A 167 0.21 -6.29 12.28
CA LEU A 167 1.08 -5.39 11.52
C LEU A 167 2.44 -6.02 11.20
N ASP A 168 2.96 -6.87 12.09
CA ASP A 168 4.22 -7.61 11.85
C ASP A 168 4.11 -8.53 10.64
N LYS A 169 3.00 -9.25 10.50
CA LYS A 169 2.78 -10.13 9.34
C LYS A 169 2.70 -9.34 8.03
N VAL A 170 2.05 -8.18 8.05
CA VAL A 170 2.06 -7.26 6.90
C VAL A 170 3.50 -6.81 6.59
N ALA A 171 4.26 -6.41 7.61
CA ALA A 171 5.64 -5.99 7.45
C ALA A 171 6.54 -7.11 6.89
N ASP A 172 6.37 -8.33 7.37
CA ASP A 172 7.10 -9.51 6.90
C ASP A 172 6.79 -9.79 5.42
N PHE A 173 5.52 -9.67 5.01
CA PHE A 173 5.14 -9.77 3.60
C PHE A 173 5.80 -8.67 2.76
N MET A 174 5.73 -7.40 3.17
CA MET A 174 6.35 -6.28 2.46
C MET A 174 7.89 -6.46 2.32
N ASN A 175 8.55 -6.96 3.36
CA ASN A 175 9.97 -7.26 3.33
C ASN A 175 10.31 -8.45 2.42
N SER A 176 9.38 -9.37 2.20
CA SER A 176 9.56 -10.51 1.30
C SER A 176 9.51 -10.13 -0.19
N LEU A 177 9.03 -8.92 -0.52
CA LEU A 177 8.91 -8.43 -1.89
C LEU A 177 10.28 -7.97 -2.41
N THR A 178 11.18 -8.94 -2.58
CA THR A 178 12.55 -8.74 -3.02
C THR A 178 12.81 -9.64 -4.24
N THR A 179 13.36 -9.05 -5.30
CA THR A 179 13.73 -9.76 -6.52
C THR A 179 14.95 -10.66 -6.27
N ASP A 180 15.23 -11.57 -7.20
CA ASP A 180 16.43 -12.44 -7.15
C ASP A 180 17.75 -11.64 -7.15
N LYS A 181 17.69 -10.37 -7.60
CA LYS A 181 18.82 -9.44 -7.58
C LYS A 181 18.95 -8.66 -6.26
N GLY A 182 18.12 -8.96 -5.26
CA GLY A 182 18.13 -8.28 -3.97
C GLY A 182 17.44 -6.90 -3.97
N VAL A 183 16.71 -6.55 -5.02
CA VAL A 183 15.99 -5.28 -5.11
C VAL A 183 14.65 -5.40 -4.39
N LYS A 184 14.39 -4.55 -3.41
CA LYS A 184 13.08 -4.44 -2.77
C LYS A 184 12.10 -3.72 -3.70
N VAL A 185 11.01 -4.39 -4.06
CA VAL A 185 9.98 -3.86 -4.96
C VAL A 185 9.23 -2.72 -4.27
N PRO A 186 9.17 -1.51 -4.88
CA PRO A 186 8.41 -0.41 -4.33
C PRO A 186 6.91 -0.66 -4.45
N VAL A 187 6.17 -0.39 -3.38
CA VAL A 187 4.73 -0.62 -3.28
C VAL A 187 4.01 0.65 -2.82
N LEU A 188 2.88 0.96 -3.44
CA LEU A 188 1.92 1.92 -2.94
C LEU A 188 0.99 1.20 -1.95
N PHE A 189 1.23 1.36 -0.66
CA PHE A 189 0.41 0.77 0.40
C PHE A 189 -0.76 1.68 0.75
N ARG A 190 -1.97 1.15 0.69
CA ARG A 190 -3.25 1.84 0.85
C ARG A 190 -4.08 1.21 1.99
N PRO A 191 -3.60 1.22 3.24
CA PRO A 191 -4.40 0.81 4.39
C PRO A 191 -5.46 1.86 4.72
N TRP A 192 -6.45 1.51 5.52
CA TRP A 192 -7.46 2.43 6.08
C TRP A 192 -8.20 3.24 5.02
N HIS A 193 -8.34 2.67 3.83
CA HIS A 193 -9.02 3.28 2.70
C HIS A 193 -10.52 3.42 2.95
N GLU A 194 -11.18 4.28 2.15
CA GLU A 194 -12.62 4.49 2.17
C GLU A 194 -13.17 4.88 3.55
N HIS A 195 -12.35 5.56 4.35
CA HIS A 195 -12.66 5.96 5.71
C HIS A 195 -13.96 6.77 5.80
N SER A 196 -14.22 7.66 4.84
CA SER A 196 -15.40 8.52 4.83
C SER A 196 -16.71 7.74 4.64
N GLY A 197 -16.68 6.54 4.08
CA GLY A 197 -17.86 5.71 3.83
C GLY A 197 -18.44 5.00 5.07
N SER A 198 -17.63 4.79 6.11
CA SER A 198 -18.04 4.18 7.39
C SER A 198 -18.61 2.76 7.32
N TRP A 199 -18.30 2.02 6.26
CA TRP A 199 -18.65 0.59 6.12
C TRP A 199 -17.55 -0.36 6.61
N PHE A 200 -16.42 0.18 7.04
CA PHE A 200 -15.35 -0.57 7.69
C PHE A 200 -15.22 -0.15 9.15
N TRP A 201 -14.69 -1.02 10.02
CA TRP A 201 -14.53 -0.72 11.44
C TRP A 201 -13.59 0.48 11.74
N TRP A 202 -12.80 0.93 10.76
CA TRP A 202 -11.99 2.15 10.83
C TRP A 202 -12.68 3.39 10.22
N GLY A 203 -13.96 3.29 9.87
CA GLY A 203 -14.71 4.37 9.24
C GLY A 203 -14.94 5.60 10.13
N GLN A 204 -15.20 6.76 9.53
CA GLN A 204 -15.30 8.04 10.26
C GLN A 204 -16.41 8.08 11.32
N ASN A 205 -17.46 7.27 11.19
CA ASN A 205 -18.52 7.20 12.21
C ASN A 205 -18.21 6.16 13.29
N LEU A 206 -17.11 5.38 13.16
CA LEU A 206 -16.70 4.30 14.05
C LEU A 206 -15.51 4.69 14.93
N CYS A 207 -14.85 5.81 14.64
CA CYS A 207 -13.74 6.32 15.43
C CYS A 207 -13.64 7.86 15.31
N THR A 208 -12.96 8.48 16.27
CA THR A 208 -12.67 9.91 16.19
C THR A 208 -11.52 10.19 15.22
N ALA A 209 -11.45 11.44 14.72
CA ALA A 209 -10.32 11.91 13.89
C ALA A 209 -8.95 11.66 14.56
N THR A 210 -8.86 11.88 15.88
CA THR A 210 -7.64 11.63 16.66
C THR A 210 -7.28 10.14 16.67
N GLN A 211 -8.24 9.25 16.85
CA GLN A 211 -8.03 7.80 16.82
C GLN A 211 -7.59 7.33 15.43
N TYR A 212 -8.21 7.82 14.36
CA TYR A 212 -7.86 7.47 13.00
C TYR A 212 -6.42 7.91 12.65
N LYS A 213 -6.04 9.14 13.01
CA LYS A 213 -4.66 9.63 12.86
C LYS A 213 -3.66 8.79 13.67
N ALA A 214 -4.04 8.39 14.89
CA ALA A 214 -3.21 7.52 15.73
C ALA A 214 -3.06 6.11 15.12
N LEU A 215 -4.11 5.56 14.50
CA LEU A 215 -4.07 4.28 13.78
C LEU A 215 -3.09 4.35 12.59
N TRP A 216 -3.16 5.41 11.79
CA TRP A 216 -2.21 5.67 10.71
C TRP A 216 -0.77 5.78 11.21
N LYS A 217 -0.57 6.57 12.27
CA LYS A 217 0.76 6.75 12.86
C LYS A 217 1.32 5.43 13.38
N MET A 218 0.54 4.66 14.12
CA MET A 218 0.95 3.35 14.64
C MET A 218 1.33 2.39 13.52
N THR A 219 0.55 2.34 12.44
CA THR A 219 0.84 1.52 11.26
C THR A 219 2.17 1.94 10.64
N TYR A 220 2.36 3.23 10.40
CA TYR A 220 3.59 3.77 9.83
C TYR A 220 4.81 3.47 10.73
N ASP A 221 4.72 3.79 12.00
CA ASP A 221 5.81 3.57 12.97
C ASP A 221 6.18 2.08 13.00
N ARG A 222 5.18 1.18 13.04
CA ARG A 222 5.45 -0.26 13.07
C ARG A 222 6.15 -0.76 11.81
N MET A 223 5.78 -0.27 10.63
CA MET A 223 6.50 -0.57 9.39
C MET A 223 7.97 -0.11 9.48
N GLN A 224 8.23 1.09 10.01
CA GLN A 224 9.60 1.59 10.19
C GLN A 224 10.39 0.72 11.19
N GLU A 225 9.82 0.37 12.34
CA GLU A 225 10.43 -0.51 13.34
C GLU A 225 10.80 -1.88 12.77
N LYS A 226 10.00 -2.38 11.83
CA LYS A 226 10.24 -3.65 11.12
C LYS A 226 11.17 -3.52 9.91
N GLY A 227 11.76 -2.35 9.68
CA GLY A 227 12.70 -2.11 8.58
C GLY A 227 12.07 -2.12 7.18
N VAL A 228 10.76 -1.89 7.08
CA VAL A 228 10.06 -1.78 5.79
C VAL A 228 10.35 -0.40 5.20
N ASN A 229 11.09 -0.36 4.10
CA ASN A 229 11.55 0.87 3.48
C ASN A 229 11.24 0.98 1.97
N ASN A 230 10.37 0.11 1.50
CA ASN A 230 9.94 0.04 0.10
C ASN A 230 8.48 0.52 -0.10
N LEU A 231 7.94 1.31 0.84
CA LEU A 231 6.55 1.77 0.77
C LEU A 231 6.43 3.27 0.44
N LEU A 232 5.49 3.57 -0.44
CA LEU A 232 4.74 4.82 -0.48
C LEU A 232 3.37 4.57 0.18
N TYR A 233 2.83 5.57 0.85
CA TYR A 233 1.52 5.45 1.50
C TYR A 233 0.49 6.28 0.76
N ALA A 234 -0.70 5.71 0.50
CA ALA A 234 -1.82 6.40 -0.10
C ALA A 234 -2.92 6.62 0.94
N TYR A 235 -3.24 7.89 1.20
CA TYR A 235 -4.46 8.27 1.88
C TYR A 235 -5.60 8.30 0.85
N SER A 236 -6.61 7.44 1.03
CA SER A 236 -7.65 7.16 0.05
C SER A 236 -9.02 7.14 0.76
N PRO A 237 -9.58 8.30 1.10
CA PRO A 237 -10.66 8.40 2.08
C PRO A 237 -12.04 7.97 1.58
N GLY A 238 -12.30 7.99 0.29
CA GLY A 238 -13.63 7.83 -0.29
C GLY A 238 -14.18 9.15 -0.84
N THR A 239 -15.42 9.14 -1.30
CA THR A 239 -16.09 10.30 -1.94
C THR A 239 -17.01 11.07 -1.00
N GLU A 240 -17.36 10.51 0.15
CA GLU A 240 -18.21 11.14 1.15
C GLU A 240 -17.45 12.28 1.85
N PRO A 241 -18.18 13.32 2.35
CA PRO A 241 -17.57 14.40 3.12
C PRO A 241 -16.80 13.87 4.33
N GLN A 242 -15.58 14.36 4.54
CA GLN A 242 -14.71 13.91 5.62
C GLN A 242 -14.84 14.79 6.85
N THR A 243 -14.68 14.15 8.02
CA THR A 243 -14.67 14.79 9.34
C THR A 243 -13.31 14.77 10.03
N VAL A 244 -12.24 14.30 9.34
CA VAL A 244 -10.86 14.15 9.87
C VAL A 244 -9.93 15.27 9.45
#